data_6c7011d515a891cd75ee5609b3e5b56c
#
_entry.id   6c7011d515a891cd75ee5609b3e5b56c
#
_cell.length_a   1.000
_cell.length_b   1.000
_cell.length_c   1.000
_cell.angle_alpha   90.00
_cell.angle_beta   90.00
_cell.angle_gamma   90.00
#
_symmetry.space_group_name_H-M   'P 1'
#
loop_
_entity.id
_entity.type
_entity.pdbx_description
1 polymer ?
#
loop_
_entity_poly.entity_id
_entity_poly.type
_entity_poly.pdbx_seq_one_letter_code
_entity_poly.pdbx_strand_id
1 'polypeptide(L)'
;MNKGRIVHISGPVTDVRFEGELPKIKDALTVEVGGKKLVMEVAQHVGADTVRCIMLGACEGLARGAEVTATGDVINVPVGTCTLGRMFNVLGDPIDGKPAPAAEEKWPIHRKAPAFEDQSPVAEVLETGIKVIDLMEPYAKGGKI
;
A
#
# COMPACT_ATOMS: atom_id res chain seq x y z
N MET A 1 -10.14 -2.82 -19.46
CA MET A 1 -9.15 -2.19 -18.58
C MET A 1 -8.97 -0.76 -19.05
N ASN A 2 -9.08 0.20 -18.15
CA ASN A 2 -8.92 1.61 -18.48
C ASN A 2 -7.44 1.95 -18.59
N LYS A 3 -7.01 2.55 -19.70
CA LYS A 3 -5.61 2.86 -20.00
C LYS A 3 -5.40 4.38 -20.04
N GLY A 4 -4.28 4.81 -19.47
CA GLY A 4 -3.83 6.18 -19.47
C GLY A 4 -2.40 6.30 -19.95
N ARG A 5 -1.91 7.54 -20.04
CA ARG A 5 -0.52 7.85 -20.41
C ARG A 5 0.08 8.85 -19.45
N ILE A 6 1.33 8.64 -19.08
CA ILE A 6 2.10 9.57 -18.26
C ILE A 6 2.35 10.85 -19.04
N VAL A 7 1.91 11.98 -18.49
CA VAL A 7 2.12 13.31 -19.08
C VAL A 7 3.16 14.15 -18.38
N HIS A 8 3.36 13.91 -17.08
CA HIS A 8 4.34 14.63 -16.26
C HIS A 8 4.96 13.71 -15.20
N ILE A 9 6.24 13.90 -14.89
CA ILE A 9 6.98 13.18 -13.86
C ILE A 9 7.78 14.20 -13.05
N SER A 10 7.65 14.15 -11.74
CA SER A 10 8.39 14.97 -10.78
C SER A 10 8.77 14.14 -9.55
N GLY A 11 9.94 13.50 -9.59
CA GLY A 11 10.34 12.53 -8.58
C GLY A 11 9.33 11.37 -8.49
N PRO A 12 8.79 11.06 -7.30
CA PRO A 12 7.80 10.00 -7.14
C PRO A 12 6.39 10.40 -7.58
N VAL A 13 6.16 11.66 -7.93
CA VAL A 13 4.84 12.16 -8.36
C VAL A 13 4.74 12.10 -9.88
N THR A 14 3.68 11.47 -10.36
CA THR A 14 3.39 11.35 -11.79
C THR A 14 1.97 11.80 -12.10
N ASP A 15 1.79 12.56 -13.17
CA ASP A 15 0.46 12.89 -13.68
C ASP A 15 0.15 11.99 -14.88
N VAL A 16 -0.99 11.33 -14.83
CA VAL A 16 -1.47 10.37 -15.84
C VAL A 16 -2.77 10.87 -16.43
N ARG A 17 -2.81 10.95 -17.77
CA ARG A 17 -4.00 11.33 -18.51
C ARG A 17 -4.75 10.09 -18.98
N PHE A 18 -6.06 10.10 -18.84
CA PHE A 18 -6.99 9.08 -19.32
C PHE A 18 -7.93 9.66 -20.37
N GLU A 19 -8.27 8.88 -21.38
CA GLU A 19 -9.24 9.29 -22.44
C GLU A 19 -10.69 8.95 -22.08
N GLY A 20 -10.90 8.26 -20.97
CA GLY A 20 -12.22 7.80 -20.52
C GLY A 20 -12.50 8.16 -19.07
N GLU A 21 -13.17 7.27 -18.38
CA GLU A 21 -13.49 7.44 -16.97
C GLU A 21 -12.21 7.51 -16.11
N LEU A 22 -12.14 8.50 -15.22
CA LEU A 22 -10.99 8.63 -14.33
C LEU A 22 -11.01 7.55 -13.24
N PRO A 23 -9.84 6.94 -12.92
CA PRO A 23 -9.70 6.12 -11.74
C PRO A 23 -10.08 6.88 -10.47
N LYS A 24 -10.59 6.17 -9.49
CA LYS A 24 -10.95 6.77 -8.19
C LYS A 24 -9.69 7.12 -7.40
N ILE A 25 -9.82 8.06 -6.46
CA ILE A 25 -8.78 8.37 -5.49
C ILE A 25 -8.49 7.10 -4.69
N LYS A 26 -7.19 6.77 -4.51
CA LYS A 26 -6.62 5.56 -3.91
C LYS A 26 -6.63 4.31 -4.79
N ASP A 27 -7.17 4.37 -6.00
CA ASP A 27 -7.01 3.25 -6.94
C ASP A 27 -5.52 3.02 -7.27
N ALA A 28 -5.18 1.76 -7.44
CA ALA A 28 -3.86 1.36 -7.90
C ALA A 28 -3.78 1.42 -9.42
N LEU A 29 -2.72 2.00 -9.93
CA LEU A 29 -2.36 1.99 -11.33
C LEU A 29 -1.05 1.25 -11.52
N THR A 30 -0.89 0.60 -12.66
CA THR A 30 0.32 -0.15 -12.99
C THR A 30 0.95 0.32 -14.27
N VAL A 31 2.28 0.34 -14.32
CA VAL A 31 3.08 0.65 -15.50
C VAL A 31 4.22 -0.35 -15.62
N GLU A 32 4.53 -0.78 -16.83
CA GLU A 32 5.66 -1.68 -17.08
C GLU A 32 6.87 -0.89 -17.59
N VAL A 33 8.00 -1.06 -16.92
CA VAL A 33 9.26 -0.41 -17.29
C VAL A 33 10.38 -1.44 -17.23
N GLY A 34 11.04 -1.69 -18.36
CA GLY A 34 12.16 -2.64 -18.42
C GLY A 34 11.82 -4.05 -17.94
N GLY A 35 10.60 -4.52 -18.16
CA GLY A 35 10.12 -5.84 -17.71
C GLY A 35 9.77 -5.91 -16.23
N LYS A 36 9.79 -4.77 -15.51
CA LYS A 36 9.34 -4.66 -14.12
C LYS A 36 8.00 -3.96 -14.08
N LYS A 37 7.08 -4.51 -13.30
CA LYS A 37 5.80 -3.89 -13.00
C LYS A 37 5.97 -2.93 -11.84
N LEU A 38 5.75 -1.65 -12.09
CA LEU A 38 5.71 -0.60 -11.07
C LEU A 38 4.27 -0.28 -10.74
N VAL A 39 4.02 0.11 -9.49
CA VAL A 39 2.70 0.46 -9.00
C VAL A 39 2.70 1.88 -8.49
N MET A 40 1.64 2.61 -8.78
CA MET A 40 1.37 3.94 -8.26
C MET A 40 -0.06 4.03 -7.73
N GLU A 41 -0.29 4.92 -6.80
CA GLU A 41 -1.61 5.18 -6.21
C GLU A 41 -2.13 6.53 -6.67
N VAL A 42 -3.41 6.61 -7.01
CA VAL A 42 -4.09 7.87 -7.34
C VAL A 42 -4.26 8.69 -6.06
N ALA A 43 -3.55 9.82 -5.99
CA ALA A 43 -3.62 10.74 -4.86
C ALA A 43 -4.68 11.83 -5.06
N GLN A 44 -4.85 12.31 -6.29
CA GLN A 44 -5.71 13.47 -6.58
C GLN A 44 -6.13 13.50 -8.05
N HIS A 45 -7.32 14.03 -8.32
CA HIS A 45 -7.71 14.47 -9.66
C HIS A 45 -7.22 15.91 -9.89
N VAL A 46 -6.49 16.16 -10.98
CA VAL A 46 -5.87 17.47 -11.28
C VAL A 46 -6.64 18.23 -12.36
N GLY A 47 -7.49 17.55 -13.10
CA GLY A 47 -8.28 18.12 -14.17
C GLY A 47 -9.40 17.19 -14.60
N ALA A 48 -9.99 17.47 -15.74
CA ALA A 48 -11.10 16.68 -16.28
C ALA A 48 -10.67 15.30 -16.80
N ASP A 49 -9.39 15.14 -17.16
CA ASP A 49 -8.83 13.95 -17.82
C ASP A 49 -7.55 13.45 -17.16
N THR A 50 -7.07 14.11 -16.10
CA THR A 50 -5.74 13.85 -15.52
C THR A 50 -5.81 13.59 -14.04
N VAL A 51 -5.13 12.53 -13.61
CA VAL A 51 -4.95 12.18 -12.20
C VAL A 51 -3.49 12.33 -11.78
N ARG A 52 -3.28 12.76 -10.56
CA ARG A 52 -1.96 12.79 -9.92
C ARG A 52 -1.78 11.56 -9.08
N CYS A 53 -0.66 10.89 -9.29
CA CYS A 53 -0.33 9.63 -8.65
C CYS A 53 0.99 9.71 -7.90
N ILE A 54 1.13 8.87 -6.88
CA ILE A 54 2.37 8.68 -6.12
C ILE A 54 2.90 7.29 -6.41
N MET A 55 4.16 7.21 -6.88
CA MET A 55 4.84 5.94 -7.11
C MET A 55 5.19 5.26 -5.79
N LEU A 56 4.93 3.96 -5.71
CA LEU A 56 5.24 3.12 -4.54
C LEU A 56 6.50 2.29 -4.75
N GLY A 57 7.52 2.88 -5.37
CA GLY A 57 8.79 2.22 -5.65
C GLY A 57 9.72 3.12 -6.42
N ALA A 58 10.84 2.56 -6.84
CA ALA A 58 11.83 3.27 -7.65
C ALA A 58 11.23 3.67 -9.00
N CYS A 59 11.44 4.92 -9.41
CA CYS A 59 10.90 5.50 -10.65
C CYS A 59 11.90 5.43 -11.80
N GLU A 60 13.00 4.71 -11.63
CA GLU A 60 14.09 4.63 -12.63
C GLU A 60 13.60 4.03 -13.94
N GLY A 61 13.90 4.73 -15.03
CA GLY A 61 13.47 4.34 -16.36
C GLY A 61 12.04 4.70 -16.75
N LEU A 62 11.28 5.31 -15.83
CA LEU A 62 9.93 5.81 -16.14
C LEU A 62 10.01 6.99 -17.11
N ALA A 63 9.25 6.94 -18.18
CA ALA A 63 9.25 7.96 -19.21
C ALA A 63 7.86 8.57 -19.44
N ARG A 64 7.84 9.82 -19.89
CA ARG A 64 6.60 10.45 -20.39
C ARG A 64 6.09 9.67 -21.59
N GLY A 65 4.77 9.54 -21.70
CA GLY A 65 4.10 8.76 -22.75
C GLY A 65 3.98 7.26 -22.45
N ALA A 66 4.61 6.76 -21.37
CA ALA A 66 4.44 5.36 -20.97
C ALA A 66 2.96 5.05 -20.69
N GLU A 67 2.53 3.87 -21.15
CA GLU A 67 1.15 3.41 -20.95
C GLU A 67 0.96 2.93 -19.51
N VAL A 68 -0.11 3.39 -18.89
CA VAL A 68 -0.51 3.05 -17.52
C VAL A 68 -1.85 2.34 -17.56
N THR A 69 -2.01 1.28 -16.79
CA THR A 69 -3.25 0.52 -16.69
C THR A 69 -3.87 0.73 -15.30
N ALA A 70 -5.13 1.15 -15.27
CA ALA A 70 -5.90 1.20 -14.04
C ALA A 70 -6.35 -0.21 -13.65
N THR A 71 -6.13 -0.60 -12.40
CA THR A 71 -6.54 -1.91 -11.89
C THR A 71 -8.02 -1.96 -11.58
N GLY A 72 -8.64 -0.80 -11.30
CA GLY A 72 -10.03 -0.69 -10.86
C GLY A 72 -10.25 -1.02 -9.38
N ASP A 73 -9.17 -1.18 -8.62
CA ASP A 73 -9.19 -1.49 -7.20
C ASP A 73 -8.04 -0.77 -6.47
N VAL A 74 -8.15 -0.67 -5.17
CA VAL A 74 -7.10 -0.14 -4.29
C VAL A 74 -5.97 -1.15 -4.11
N ILE A 75 -4.88 -0.75 -3.47
CA ILE A 75 -3.80 -1.68 -3.12
C ILE A 75 -4.27 -2.57 -1.97
N ASN A 76 -4.27 -3.88 -2.23
CA ASN A 76 -4.65 -4.90 -1.26
C ASN A 76 -3.42 -5.76 -0.90
N VAL A 77 -3.28 -6.09 0.38
CA VAL A 77 -2.20 -6.93 0.91
C VAL A 77 -2.75 -8.20 1.55
N PRO A 78 -2.01 -9.32 1.48
CA PRO A 78 -2.43 -10.55 2.15
C PRO A 78 -2.45 -10.36 3.66
N VAL A 79 -3.41 -10.98 4.34
CA VAL A 79 -3.55 -10.95 5.80
C VAL A 79 -3.78 -12.37 6.34
N GLY A 80 -3.65 -12.50 7.67
CA GLY A 80 -3.88 -13.77 8.38
C GLY A 80 -2.58 -14.45 8.81
N THR A 81 -2.72 -15.66 9.39
CA THR A 81 -1.62 -16.43 9.97
C THR A 81 -0.56 -16.84 8.95
N CYS A 82 -0.92 -16.94 7.66
CA CYS A 82 0.00 -17.25 6.57
C CYS A 82 1.07 -16.17 6.33
N THR A 83 0.90 -14.97 6.90
CA THR A 83 1.85 -13.86 6.79
C THR A 83 2.87 -13.81 7.95
N LEU A 84 2.64 -14.59 9.01
CA LEU A 84 3.53 -14.61 10.17
C LEU A 84 4.91 -15.15 9.82
N GLY A 85 5.97 -14.46 10.27
CA GLY A 85 7.35 -14.83 9.99
C GLY A 85 7.77 -14.69 8.53
N ARG A 86 7.01 -13.92 7.72
CA ARG A 86 7.26 -13.63 6.31
C ARG A 86 7.67 -12.17 6.12
N MET A 87 8.34 -11.88 5.02
CA MET A 87 8.72 -10.53 4.62
C MET A 87 8.04 -10.16 3.30
N PHE A 88 7.44 -8.99 3.25
CA PHE A 88 6.71 -8.48 2.09
C PHE A 88 7.17 -7.07 1.71
N ASN A 89 7.03 -6.75 0.43
CA ASN A 89 7.11 -5.37 -0.03
C ASN A 89 5.80 -4.62 0.28
N VAL A 90 5.73 -3.34 -0.07
CA VAL A 90 4.55 -2.48 0.13
C VAL A 90 3.31 -2.93 -0.64
N LEU A 91 3.45 -3.82 -1.60
CA LEU A 91 2.38 -4.36 -2.43
C LEU A 91 1.88 -5.73 -1.93
N GLY A 92 2.51 -6.26 -0.86
CA GLY A 92 2.21 -7.58 -0.34
C GLY A 92 2.85 -8.73 -1.11
N ASP A 93 3.83 -8.45 -1.99
CA ASP A 93 4.61 -9.50 -2.64
C ASP A 93 5.73 -9.99 -1.71
N PRO A 94 6.00 -11.30 -1.64
CA PRO A 94 7.05 -11.82 -0.77
C PRO A 94 8.45 -11.40 -1.28
N ILE A 95 9.29 -10.96 -0.35
CA ILE A 95 10.70 -10.60 -0.61
C ILE A 95 11.68 -11.49 0.16
N ASP A 96 11.18 -12.53 0.82
CA ASP A 96 11.94 -13.51 1.60
C ASP A 96 12.43 -14.72 0.79
N GLY A 97 12.29 -14.69 -0.54
CA GLY A 97 12.67 -15.79 -1.42
C GLY A 97 11.75 -17.00 -1.38
N LYS A 98 10.64 -16.95 -0.63
CA LYS A 98 9.65 -18.00 -0.55
C LYS A 98 8.46 -17.73 -1.48
N PRO A 99 7.67 -18.75 -1.88
CA PRO A 99 6.48 -18.56 -2.69
C PRO A 99 5.45 -17.67 -2.01
N ALA A 100 4.57 -17.06 -2.79
CA ALA A 100 3.48 -16.23 -2.27
C ALA A 100 2.63 -17.05 -1.27
N PRO A 101 2.20 -16.44 -0.15
CA PRO A 101 1.35 -17.13 0.81
C PRO A 101 -0.01 -17.43 0.20
N ALA A 102 -0.57 -18.57 0.54
CA ALA A 102 -1.96 -18.90 0.23
C ALA A 102 -2.88 -18.11 1.17
N ALA A 103 -3.02 -16.81 0.91
CA ALA A 103 -3.90 -15.96 1.70
C ALA A 103 -5.34 -16.13 1.23
N GLU A 104 -6.20 -16.50 2.14
CA GLU A 104 -7.65 -16.61 1.88
C GLU A 104 -8.30 -15.21 1.81
N GLU A 105 -7.68 -14.23 2.48
CA GLU A 105 -8.19 -12.88 2.59
C GLU A 105 -7.10 -11.84 2.28
N LYS A 106 -7.53 -10.75 1.63
CA LYS A 106 -6.70 -9.56 1.39
C LYS A 106 -7.41 -8.33 1.89
N TRP A 107 -6.67 -7.44 2.50
CA TRP A 107 -7.20 -6.18 3.01
C TRP A 107 -6.63 -4.98 2.28
N PRO A 108 -7.46 -3.95 2.03
CA PRO A 108 -6.97 -2.69 1.50
C PRO A 108 -6.05 -2.00 2.51
N ILE A 109 -4.97 -1.39 2.01
CA ILE A 109 -4.04 -0.64 2.89
C ILE A 109 -4.71 0.58 3.52
N HIS A 110 -5.75 1.12 2.88
CA HIS A 110 -6.55 2.26 3.36
C HIS A 110 -7.86 1.80 4.01
N ARG A 111 -7.78 0.93 5.00
CA ARG A 111 -8.96 0.54 5.77
C ARG A 111 -9.23 1.49 6.94
N LYS A 112 -10.48 1.55 7.36
CA LYS A 112 -10.86 2.27 8.57
C LYS A 112 -10.25 1.60 9.81
N ALA A 113 -9.96 2.41 10.84
CA ALA A 113 -9.60 1.88 12.15
C ALA A 113 -10.77 1.02 12.72
N PRO A 114 -10.47 0.05 13.60
CA PRO A 114 -11.51 -0.71 14.30
C PRO A 114 -12.50 0.21 14.99
N ALA A 115 -13.78 -0.17 15.00
CA ALA A 115 -14.80 0.57 15.73
C ALA A 115 -14.53 0.49 17.25
N PHE A 116 -15.07 1.44 18.00
CA PHE A 116 -14.86 1.47 19.46
C PHE A 116 -15.33 0.17 20.16
N GLU A 117 -16.42 -0.41 19.68
CA GLU A 117 -16.99 -1.68 20.16
C GLU A 117 -16.09 -2.90 19.89
N ASP A 118 -15.21 -2.82 18.88
CA ASP A 118 -14.26 -3.88 18.53
C ASP A 118 -12.93 -3.76 19.32
N GLN A 119 -12.77 -2.70 20.10
CA GLN A 119 -11.55 -2.48 20.89
C GLN A 119 -11.63 -3.20 22.23
N SER A 120 -10.53 -3.84 22.64
CA SER A 120 -10.44 -4.44 23.98
C SER A 120 -10.47 -3.36 25.05
N PRO A 121 -11.41 -3.40 26.01
CA PRO A 121 -11.44 -2.44 27.12
C PRO A 121 -10.37 -2.76 28.19
N VAL A 122 -9.70 -3.90 28.09
CA VAL A 122 -8.72 -4.36 29.09
C VAL A 122 -7.31 -4.05 28.60
N ALA A 123 -6.57 -3.29 29.42
CA ALA A 123 -5.15 -3.07 29.18
C ALA A 123 -4.35 -4.32 29.57
N GLU A 124 -3.66 -4.92 28.62
CA GLU A 124 -2.69 -6.01 28.86
C GLU A 124 -1.29 -5.46 28.89
N VAL A 125 -0.50 -5.94 29.85
CA VAL A 125 0.93 -5.59 29.94
C VAL A 125 1.73 -6.39 28.90
N LEU A 126 2.63 -5.72 28.20
CA LEU A 126 3.65 -6.36 27.36
C LEU A 126 4.87 -6.69 28.23
N GLU A 127 5.00 -7.94 28.63
CA GLU A 127 6.17 -8.41 29.38
C GLU A 127 7.41 -8.37 28.50
N THR A 128 8.37 -7.48 28.84
CA THR A 128 9.62 -7.30 28.09
C THR A 128 10.73 -8.23 28.58
N GLY A 129 10.63 -8.74 29.81
CA GLY A 129 11.68 -9.48 30.52
C GLY A 129 12.77 -8.58 31.11
N ILE A 130 12.66 -7.26 30.94
CA ILE A 130 13.58 -6.28 31.53
C ILE A 130 12.98 -5.77 32.83
N LYS A 131 13.54 -6.19 33.96
CA LYS A 131 12.97 -5.94 35.30
C LYS A 131 12.62 -4.49 35.56
N VAL A 132 13.47 -3.55 35.16
CA VAL A 132 13.25 -2.14 35.44
C VAL A 132 12.08 -1.60 34.64
N ILE A 133 11.87 -2.05 33.41
CA ILE A 133 10.74 -1.64 32.58
C ILE A 133 9.45 -2.28 33.14
N ASP A 134 9.43 -3.59 33.30
CA ASP A 134 8.23 -4.33 33.69
C ASP A 134 7.72 -3.95 35.07
N LEU A 135 8.64 -3.49 35.98
CA LEU A 135 8.29 -3.12 37.34
C LEU A 135 8.00 -1.63 37.54
N MET A 136 8.76 -0.78 36.86
CA MET A 136 8.70 0.68 37.10
C MET A 136 7.79 1.42 36.11
N GLU A 137 7.77 1.01 34.85
CA GLU A 137 6.99 1.65 33.78
C GLU A 137 6.57 0.58 32.75
N PRO A 138 5.62 -0.31 33.13
CA PRO A 138 5.21 -1.41 32.28
C PRO A 138 4.53 -0.90 30.99
N TYR A 139 4.88 -1.50 29.86
CA TYR A 139 4.28 -1.18 28.57
C TYR A 139 2.91 -1.87 28.40
N ALA A 140 1.93 -1.13 27.98
CA ALA A 140 0.65 -1.69 27.59
C ALA A 140 0.67 -2.11 26.12
N LYS A 141 0.15 -3.30 25.81
CA LYS A 141 -0.05 -3.74 24.42
C LYS A 141 -0.94 -2.73 23.68
N GLY A 142 -0.49 -2.29 22.50
CA GLY A 142 -1.18 -1.27 21.70
C GLY A 142 -0.96 0.17 22.16
N GLY A 143 -0.18 0.41 23.21
CA GLY A 143 0.22 1.74 23.66
C GLY A 143 1.23 2.40 22.72
N LYS A 144 1.33 3.72 22.77
CA LYS A 144 2.44 4.50 22.20
C LYS A 144 3.53 4.64 23.24
N ILE A 145 4.74 4.31 22.85
CA ILE A 145 5.92 4.33 23.69
C ILE A 145 6.96 5.25 23.08
#